data_57a6962ec70d5f84219ec3872b408668
#
_entry.id   57a6962ec70d5f84219ec3872b408668
#
_cell.length_a   1.000
_cell.length_b   1.000
_cell.length_c   1.000
_cell.angle_alpha   90.00
_cell.angle_beta   90.00
_cell.angle_gamma   90.00
#
_symmetry.space_group_name_H-M   'P 1'
#
loop_
_entity.id
_entity.type
_entity.pdbx_description
1 polymer ?
#
loop_
_entity_poly.entity_id
_entity_poly.type
_entity_poly.pdbx_seq_one_letter_code
_entity_poly.pdbx_strand_id
1 'polypeptide(L)'
;LLTAVIYLNDCKNGGTTFWEKKKDHYITGATPDMEYLKLNEQFNVNRVVTEELKQKVLEHRNKFREIMRVEAKANRMVILPSEIWHSQTSFGTGNQTRYTLRTFLTTAQIKLGNCDERYARWPMQRNK
;
A
#
# COMPACT_ATOMS: atom_id res chain seq x y z
N LEU A 1 3.52 0.58 -13.14
CA LEU A 1 3.12 -0.45 -12.17
C LEU A 1 1.98 0.05 -11.28
N LEU A 2 0.92 -0.71 -11.19
CA LEU A 2 -0.18 -0.46 -10.25
C LEU A 2 -0.12 -1.47 -9.11
N THR A 3 -0.51 -1.01 -7.94
CA THR A 3 -0.71 -1.88 -6.77
C THR A 3 -2.20 -1.90 -6.45
N ALA A 4 -2.76 -3.08 -6.27
CA ALA A 4 -4.11 -3.25 -5.75
C ALA A 4 -4.04 -3.88 -4.35
N VAL A 5 -4.74 -3.29 -3.41
CA VAL A 5 -4.88 -3.78 -2.03
C VAL A 5 -6.35 -4.03 -1.74
N ILE A 6 -6.68 -5.25 -1.38
CA ILE A 6 -8.03 -5.62 -0.96
C ILE A 6 -8.00 -5.89 0.54
N TYR A 7 -8.81 -5.18 1.30
CA TYR A 7 -8.98 -5.45 2.73
C TYR A 7 -9.94 -6.62 2.93
N LEU A 8 -9.51 -7.62 3.68
CA LEU A 8 -10.30 -8.83 3.92
C LEU A 8 -11.14 -8.74 5.18
N ASN A 9 -10.85 -7.75 6.03
CA ASN A 9 -11.61 -7.49 7.25
C ASN A 9 -11.65 -6.00 7.57
N ASP A 10 -12.60 -5.61 8.40
CA ASP A 10 -12.60 -4.30 9.04
C ASP A 10 -11.47 -4.26 10.06
N CYS A 11 -10.66 -3.22 10.01
CA CYS A 11 -9.55 -3.05 10.94
C CYS A 11 -9.35 -1.57 11.28
N LYS A 12 -9.64 -1.20 12.49
CA LYS A 12 -9.46 0.18 12.96
C LYS A 12 -7.98 0.58 12.84
N ASN A 13 -7.72 1.72 12.21
CA ASN A 13 -6.37 2.21 11.93
C ASN A 13 -5.51 1.29 11.02
N GLY A 14 -6.09 0.27 10.44
CA GLY A 14 -5.41 -0.67 9.55
C GLY A 14 -5.44 -0.32 8.06
N GLY A 15 -5.93 0.86 7.72
CA GLY A 15 -6.06 1.32 6.34
C GLY A 15 -4.75 1.71 5.67
N THR A 16 -4.86 2.45 4.59
CA THR A 16 -3.74 2.97 3.82
C THR A 16 -3.75 4.49 3.85
N THR A 17 -2.63 5.09 4.15
CA THR A 17 -2.43 6.54 4.13
C THR A 17 -1.52 6.92 2.97
N PHE A 18 -1.89 7.98 2.27
CA PHE A 18 -1.14 8.57 1.16
C PHE A 18 -0.46 9.85 1.62
N TRP A 19 0.76 10.06 1.15
CA TRP A 19 1.65 11.09 1.66
C TRP A 19 2.21 11.98 0.57
N GLU A 20 2.48 13.24 0.92
CA GLU A 20 3.28 14.19 0.17
C GLU A 20 4.58 14.48 0.94
N LYS A 21 5.72 14.48 0.26
CA LYS A 21 6.98 14.83 0.89
C LYS A 21 7.06 16.36 1.09
N LYS A 22 7.18 16.79 2.34
CA LYS A 22 7.07 18.21 2.70
C LYS A 22 8.08 19.11 2.02
N LYS A 23 9.33 18.68 1.97
CA LYS A 23 10.43 19.49 1.43
C LYS A 23 10.29 19.78 -0.06
N ASP A 24 9.88 18.79 -0.80
CA ASP A 24 9.90 18.81 -2.26
C ASP A 24 8.50 18.90 -2.88
N HIS A 25 7.47 18.91 -2.07
CA HIS A 25 6.06 18.99 -2.48
C HIS A 25 5.66 18.01 -3.57
N TYR A 26 6.13 16.76 -3.47
CA TYR A 26 5.76 15.73 -4.41
C TYR A 26 5.18 14.48 -3.73
N ILE A 27 4.32 13.81 -4.45
CA ILE A 27 3.52 12.65 -3.97
C ILE A 27 4.07 11.32 -4.47
N THR A 28 5.00 11.34 -5.40
CA THR A 28 5.61 10.13 -5.95
C THR A 28 7.12 10.12 -5.77
N GLY A 29 7.69 8.93 -5.68
CA GLY A 29 9.13 8.72 -5.61
C GLY A 29 9.62 7.88 -6.79
N ALA A 30 10.53 8.44 -7.58
CA ALA A 30 11.19 7.71 -8.66
C ALA A 30 12.18 6.66 -8.14
N THR A 31 12.74 6.90 -6.97
CA THR A 31 13.67 5.99 -6.30
C THR A 31 13.13 5.58 -4.93
N PRO A 32 13.39 4.35 -4.49
CA PRO A 32 13.00 3.91 -3.17
C PRO A 32 13.61 4.80 -2.07
N ASP A 33 12.83 5.06 -1.03
CA ASP A 33 13.33 5.72 0.18
C ASP A 33 14.21 4.74 0.97
N MET A 34 15.51 4.93 0.92
CA MET A 34 16.48 4.02 1.54
C MET A 34 16.38 4.00 3.08
N GLU A 35 16.00 5.11 3.69
CA GLU A 35 15.77 5.16 5.14
C GLU A 35 14.57 4.28 5.53
N TYR A 36 13.48 4.40 4.79
CA TYR A 36 12.31 3.56 5.00
C TYR A 36 12.60 2.08 4.77
N LEU A 37 13.37 1.74 3.73
CA LEU A 37 13.73 0.35 3.46
C LEU A 37 14.52 -0.27 4.61
N LYS A 38 15.45 0.47 5.21
CA LYS A 38 16.20 0.01 6.38
C LYS A 38 15.30 -0.21 7.60
N LEU A 39 14.35 0.69 7.85
CA LEU A 39 13.38 0.53 8.93
C LEU A 39 12.47 -0.70 8.70
N ASN A 40 12.02 -0.87 7.47
CA ASN A 40 11.18 -2.00 7.08
C ASN A 40 11.94 -3.34 7.16
N GLU A 41 13.21 -3.35 6.82
CA GLU A 41 14.08 -4.52 6.97
C GLU A 41 14.20 -4.93 8.45
N GLN A 42 14.45 -3.98 9.33
CA GLN A 42 14.49 -4.24 10.79
C GLN A 42 13.19 -4.85 11.29
N PHE A 43 12.06 -4.35 10.83
CA PHE A 43 10.76 -4.92 11.15
C PHE A 43 10.61 -6.36 10.64
N ASN A 44 11.00 -6.63 9.41
CA ASN A 44 10.87 -7.95 8.79
C ASN A 44 11.78 -9.00 9.42
N VAL A 45 12.99 -8.60 9.83
CA VAL A 45 13.95 -9.50 10.47
C VAL A 45 13.48 -9.88 11.89
N ASN A 46 13.10 -8.91 12.66
CA ASN A 46 12.79 -9.13 14.09
C ASN A 46 11.35 -9.59 14.32
N ARG A 47 10.44 -9.30 13.39
CA ARG A 47 8.99 -9.53 13.49
C ARG A 47 8.34 -9.00 14.78
N VAL A 48 9.06 -8.17 15.49
CA VAL A 48 8.61 -7.52 16.71
C VAL A 48 8.75 -6.02 16.54
N VAL A 49 7.67 -5.31 16.77
CA VAL A 49 7.67 -3.84 16.75
C VAL A 49 8.07 -3.34 18.13
N THR A 50 9.33 -2.93 18.27
CA THR A 50 9.82 -2.28 19.49
C THR A 50 9.37 -0.83 19.54
N GLU A 51 9.31 -0.24 20.74
CA GLU A 51 8.99 1.19 20.89
C GLU A 51 10.02 2.09 20.18
N GLU A 52 11.30 1.69 20.18
CA GLU A 52 12.35 2.38 19.45
C GLU A 52 12.08 2.39 17.93
N LEU A 53 11.68 1.25 17.37
CA LEU A 53 11.35 1.17 15.94
C LEU A 53 10.12 2.00 15.60
N LYS A 54 9.08 1.98 16.45
CA LYS A 54 7.92 2.85 16.29
C LYS A 54 8.30 4.33 16.25
N GLN A 55 9.15 4.74 17.19
CA GLN A 55 9.61 6.13 17.26
C GLN A 55 10.37 6.53 15.99
N LYS A 56 11.30 5.71 15.52
CA LYS A 56 12.04 5.95 14.26
C LYS A 56 11.12 6.07 13.06
N VAL A 57 10.08 5.25 12.98
CA VAL A 57 9.09 5.34 11.90
C VAL A 57 8.27 6.62 11.99
N LEU A 58 7.87 7.03 13.19
CA LEU A 58 7.16 8.30 13.37
C LEU A 58 8.02 9.50 12.98
N GLU A 59 9.29 9.49 13.36
CA GLU A 59 10.25 10.53 12.96
C GLU A 59 10.42 10.59 11.43
N HIS A 60 10.54 9.43 10.78
CA HIS A 60 10.58 9.36 9.32
C HIS A 60 9.29 9.90 8.70
N ARG A 61 8.11 9.54 9.24
CA ARG A 61 6.81 10.02 8.76
C ARG A 61 6.65 11.53 8.88
N ASN A 62 7.32 12.18 9.81
CA ASN A 62 7.28 13.63 9.97
C ASN A 62 7.87 14.41 8.77
N LYS A 63 8.61 13.74 7.89
CA LYS A 63 9.08 14.31 6.62
C LYS A 63 7.98 14.42 5.56
N PHE A 64 6.85 13.81 5.81
CA PHE A 64 5.70 13.73 4.91
C PHE A 64 4.47 14.39 5.53
N ARG A 65 3.59 14.87 4.65
CA ARG A 65 2.27 15.36 5.01
C ARG A 65 1.22 14.36 4.54
N GLU A 66 0.26 14.03 5.38
CA GLU A 66 -0.87 13.20 4.99
C GLU A 66 -1.75 13.94 3.98
N ILE A 67 -2.05 13.31 2.86
CA ILE A 67 -2.96 13.83 1.84
C ILE A 67 -4.34 13.21 2.00
N MET A 68 -4.38 11.89 2.13
CA MET A 68 -5.60 11.11 2.15
C MET A 68 -5.42 9.83 2.94
N ARG A 69 -6.49 9.37 3.53
CA ARG A 69 -6.54 8.11 4.26
C ARG A 69 -7.72 7.27 3.76
N VAL A 70 -7.46 5.99 3.51
CA VAL A 70 -8.49 5.02 3.19
C VAL A 70 -8.60 4.01 4.32
N GLU A 71 -9.78 3.89 4.89
CA GLU A 71 -10.04 2.95 5.98
C GLU A 71 -10.07 1.49 5.49
N ALA A 72 -9.57 0.58 6.31
CA ALA A 72 -9.68 -0.84 6.07
C ALA A 72 -11.11 -1.32 6.38
N LYS A 73 -11.88 -1.52 5.33
CA LYS A 73 -13.22 -2.12 5.35
C LYS A 73 -13.20 -3.40 4.55
N ALA A 74 -13.82 -4.45 5.05
CA ALA A 74 -13.92 -5.72 4.34
C ALA A 74 -14.46 -5.53 2.91
N ASN A 75 -13.83 -6.21 1.96
CA ASN A 75 -14.12 -6.15 0.52
C ASN A 75 -13.84 -4.80 -0.17
N ARG A 76 -13.26 -3.83 0.53
CA ARG A 76 -12.79 -2.60 -0.11
C ARG A 76 -11.49 -2.87 -0.84
N MET A 77 -11.41 -2.46 -2.09
CA MET A 77 -10.19 -2.49 -2.90
C MET A 77 -9.71 -1.07 -3.15
N VAL A 78 -8.41 -0.88 -3.01
CA VAL A 78 -7.70 0.35 -3.36
C VAL A 78 -6.71 0.03 -4.48
N ILE A 79 -6.80 0.76 -5.57
CA ILE A 79 -5.85 0.67 -6.68
C ILE A 79 -5.08 1.97 -6.74
N LEU A 80 -3.77 1.87 -6.75
CA LEU A 80 -2.87 3.02 -6.73
C LEU A 80 -1.65 2.81 -7.63
N PRO A 81 -1.08 3.89 -8.19
CA PRO A 81 0.25 3.81 -8.76
C PRO A 81 1.25 3.38 -7.68
N SER A 82 2.09 2.37 -7.97
CA SER A 82 3.02 1.83 -6.96
C SER A 82 4.05 2.85 -6.47
N GLU A 83 4.29 3.88 -7.25
CA GLU A 83 5.27 4.93 -6.97
C GLU A 83 4.75 6.04 -6.03
N ILE A 84 3.44 6.11 -5.80
CA ILE A 84 2.87 7.10 -4.88
C ILE A 84 3.34 6.78 -3.45
N TRP A 85 3.73 7.82 -2.71
CA TRP A 85 4.08 7.66 -1.29
C TRP A 85 2.86 7.17 -0.50
N HIS A 86 2.95 5.98 0.01
CA HIS A 86 1.87 5.37 0.79
C HIS A 86 2.41 4.45 1.88
N SER A 87 1.64 4.27 2.91
CA SER A 87 1.97 3.34 3.99
C SER A 87 0.72 2.83 4.68
N GLN A 88 0.87 1.80 5.47
CA GLN A 88 -0.13 1.43 6.46
C GLN A 88 -0.36 2.61 7.41
N THR A 89 -1.63 2.89 7.74
CA THR A 89 -2.01 4.04 8.55
C THR A 89 -1.36 4.01 9.94
N SER A 90 -1.33 2.86 10.58
CA SER A 90 -0.75 2.70 11.91
C SER A 90 0.12 1.44 12.00
N PHE A 91 1.13 1.50 12.87
CA PHE A 91 1.96 0.36 13.27
C PHE A 91 1.31 -0.42 14.39
N GLY A 92 0.27 -0.74 14.48
CA GLY A 92 -0.39 -1.46 15.54
C GLY A 92 -1.87 -1.16 15.50
N THR A 93 -2.60 -2.20 15.41
CA THR A 93 -4.05 -2.16 15.35
C THR A 93 -4.67 -2.66 16.66
N GLY A 94 -3.86 -2.62 17.75
CA GLY A 94 -4.24 -3.18 19.04
C GLY A 94 -4.34 -4.71 18.94
N ASN A 95 -5.47 -5.28 19.38
CA ASN A 95 -5.72 -6.72 19.33
C ASN A 95 -6.29 -7.18 17.97
N GLN A 96 -6.43 -6.28 17.00
CA GLN A 96 -6.97 -6.61 15.69
C GLN A 96 -5.87 -7.02 14.72
N THR A 97 -6.06 -8.11 14.02
CA THR A 97 -5.20 -8.51 12.90
C THR A 97 -5.75 -7.92 11.60
N ARG A 98 -4.86 -7.31 10.84
CA ARG A 98 -5.17 -6.77 9.52
C ARG A 98 -4.86 -7.81 8.46
N TYR A 99 -5.88 -8.20 7.71
CA TYR A 99 -5.75 -9.11 6.58
C TYR A 99 -5.94 -8.36 5.27
N THR A 100 -5.01 -8.53 4.35
CA THR A 100 -5.07 -7.93 3.01
C THR A 100 -4.59 -8.90 1.94
N LEU A 101 -5.19 -8.80 0.76
CA LEU A 101 -4.61 -9.29 -0.48
C LEU A 101 -3.96 -8.12 -1.21
N ARG A 102 -2.76 -8.33 -1.69
CA ARG A 102 -2.02 -7.33 -2.46
C ARG A 102 -1.54 -7.95 -3.76
N THR A 103 -1.76 -7.24 -4.85
CA THR A 103 -1.25 -7.64 -6.16
C THR A 103 -0.64 -6.45 -6.89
N PHE A 104 0.28 -6.76 -7.79
CA PHE A 104 0.96 -5.77 -8.63
C PHE A 104 0.58 -6.05 -10.08
N LEU A 105 0.21 -4.98 -10.80
CA LEU A 105 -0.15 -5.03 -12.22
C LEU A 105 0.87 -4.25 -13.02
N THR A 106 1.44 -4.87 -14.04
CA THR A 106 2.35 -4.20 -14.97
C THR A 106 1.56 -3.46 -16.05
N THR A 107 2.19 -2.47 -16.67
CA THR A 107 1.60 -1.76 -17.82
C THR A 107 1.28 -2.71 -18.99
N ALA A 108 2.12 -3.70 -19.22
CA ALA A 108 1.87 -4.69 -20.26
C ALA A 108 0.60 -5.52 -19.99
N GLN A 109 0.40 -5.96 -18.77
CA GLN A 109 -0.80 -6.69 -18.37
C GLN A 109 -2.05 -5.84 -18.51
N ILE A 110 -1.98 -4.57 -18.14
CA ILE A 110 -3.10 -3.63 -18.30
C ILE A 110 -3.44 -3.44 -19.78
N LYS A 111 -2.43 -3.21 -20.63
CA LYS A 111 -2.64 -3.05 -22.07
C LYS A 111 -3.23 -4.29 -22.72
N LEU A 112 -2.73 -5.46 -22.38
CA LEU A 112 -3.28 -6.72 -22.88
C LEU A 112 -4.73 -6.90 -22.46
N GLY A 113 -5.07 -6.60 -21.22
CA GLY A 113 -6.44 -6.66 -20.75
C GLY A 113 -7.37 -5.70 -21.46
N ASN A 114 -6.87 -4.55 -21.91
CA ASN A 114 -7.67 -3.55 -22.62
C ASN A 114 -7.75 -3.77 -24.13
N CYS A 115 -6.73 -4.41 -24.72
CA CYS A 115 -6.61 -4.54 -26.17
C CYS A 115 -6.98 -5.91 -26.72
N ASP A 116 -6.95 -6.94 -25.89
CA ASP A 116 -7.29 -8.29 -26.31
C ASP A 116 -8.68 -8.65 -25.78
N GLU A 117 -9.62 -8.79 -26.69
CA GLU A 117 -11.01 -9.15 -26.35
C GLU A 117 -11.12 -10.44 -25.56
N ARG A 118 -10.20 -11.37 -25.73
CA ARG A 118 -10.17 -12.62 -24.94
C ARG A 118 -9.97 -12.34 -23.46
N TYR A 119 -9.09 -11.37 -23.13
CA TYR A 119 -8.86 -10.97 -21.74
C TYR A 119 -10.00 -10.11 -21.20
N ALA A 120 -10.48 -9.16 -21.98
CA ALA A 120 -11.62 -8.31 -21.59
C ALA A 120 -12.89 -9.13 -21.30
N ARG A 121 -13.08 -10.23 -22.03
CA ARG A 121 -14.24 -11.13 -21.90
C ARG A 121 -13.96 -12.36 -21.01
N TRP A 122 -12.79 -12.47 -20.47
CA TRP A 122 -12.37 -13.68 -19.76
C TRP A 122 -13.34 -14.21 -18.73
N PRO A 123 -13.94 -13.40 -17.85
CA PRO A 123 -14.94 -13.90 -16.91
C PRO A 123 -16.19 -14.47 -17.59
N MET A 124 -16.57 -13.92 -18.73
CA MET A 124 -17.75 -14.36 -19.48
C MET A 124 -17.49 -15.57 -20.37
N GLN A 125 -16.29 -15.73 -20.89
CA GLN A 125 -15.91 -16.88 -21.71
C GLN A 125 -15.87 -18.19 -20.93
N ARG A 126 -15.69 -18.14 -19.62
CA ARG A 126 -15.76 -19.33 -18.77
C ARG A 126 -17.15 -19.96 -18.71
N ASN A 127 -18.18 -19.19 -19.01
CA ASN A 127 -19.56 -19.63 -18.97
C ASN A 127 -20.04 -20.17 -20.34
N LYS A 128 -19.16 -20.21 -21.29
CA LYS A 128 -19.41 -20.84 -22.59
C LYS A 128 -18.85 -22.24 -22.60
#